data_aacf4320c696d735b76c57903f9404e2
#
_entry.id   aacf4320c696d735b76c57903f9404e2
#
_cell.length_a   1.000
_cell.length_b   1.000
_cell.length_c   1.000
_cell.angle_alpha   90.00
_cell.angle_beta   90.00
_cell.angle_gamma   90.00
#
_symmetry.space_group_name_H-M   'P 1'
#
loop_
_entity.id
_entity.type
_entity.pdbx_description
1 polymer ?
#
loop_
_entity_poly.entity_id
_entity_poly.type
_entity_poly.pdbx_seq_one_letter_code
_entity_poly.pdbx_strand_id
1 'polypeptide(L)'
;MKKSNSFIIFLFLFSFITRLIVILTINTPIISDFKTMYEASLELINGTNNYKNSIYFINWAYQMGHVVYQSILLSVINNVVFLKIINAFNSSLTVVFIYLISKKISSSTSSKIVSVLYSIFLFPLLLNTVLTNQILPVLLTLISIYILINLDYEKYIFKSIIIGLILGLANILRSEGIVIIFSILLYSIYLIFKKHNKNIFISFVIIFISYMMIFNISSTILIKTNISTNGLKNMNPTWKFVLGFNYETNGMYSDIDAERYAFNKDESKKIVLERLKEYGKIPMLFLKKSKILWFNSDLSWSIGHIQNIKIYNILSYINQLFIIFFTLLSFVSLFNLKKLDNTQIITTLILITYFFVYLLIEVMSRYAYSLEVFQVILSSIGLDFILRKLNNLHTNS
;
A
#
# COMPACT_ATOMS: atom_id res chain seq x y z
N MET A 1 4.62 -31.34 1.37
CA MET A 1 5.05 -30.25 2.28
C MET A 1 6.49 -29.78 2.07
N LYS A 2 7.54 -30.63 2.04
CA LYS A 2 8.96 -30.22 1.89
C LYS A 2 9.24 -29.32 0.67
N LYS A 3 8.75 -29.63 -0.54
CA LYS A 3 8.98 -28.82 -1.76
C LYS A 3 8.36 -27.41 -1.73
N SER A 4 7.27 -27.19 -0.97
CA SER A 4 6.65 -25.87 -0.85
C SER A 4 7.43 -24.95 0.07
N ASN A 5 7.99 -25.48 1.15
CA ASN A 5 8.79 -24.69 2.11
C ASN A 5 10.13 -24.26 1.48
N SER A 6 10.76 -25.13 0.70
CA SER A 6 11.99 -24.82 -0.03
C SER A 6 11.80 -23.65 -1.02
N PHE A 7 10.67 -23.59 -1.73
CA PHE A 7 10.39 -22.47 -2.63
C PHE A 7 10.14 -21.14 -1.88
N ILE A 8 9.47 -21.17 -0.74
CA ILE A 8 9.25 -19.97 0.08
C ILE A 8 10.59 -19.38 0.54
N ILE A 9 11.50 -20.23 1.04
CA ILE A 9 12.85 -19.80 1.47
C ILE A 9 13.62 -19.22 0.29
N PHE A 10 13.62 -19.92 -0.86
CA PHE A 10 14.25 -19.42 -2.09
C PHE A 10 13.68 -18.05 -2.49
N LEU A 11 12.36 -17.91 -2.54
CA LEU A 11 11.68 -16.68 -2.95
C LEU A 11 12.03 -15.51 -2.02
N PHE A 12 12.04 -15.75 -0.71
CA PHE A 12 12.44 -14.74 0.28
C PHE A 12 13.90 -14.32 0.08
N LEU A 13 14.83 -15.28 0.01
CA LEU A 13 16.26 -14.99 -0.13
C LEU A 13 16.56 -14.29 -1.45
N PHE A 14 16.00 -14.77 -2.57
CA PHE A 14 16.15 -14.15 -3.88
C PHE A 14 15.65 -12.70 -3.85
N SER A 15 14.45 -12.48 -3.32
CA SER A 15 13.87 -11.15 -3.19
C SER A 15 14.68 -10.23 -2.26
N PHE A 16 15.21 -10.76 -1.16
CA PHE A 16 15.98 -9.98 -0.20
C PHE A 16 17.36 -9.60 -0.76
N ILE A 17 18.04 -10.53 -1.41
CA ILE A 17 19.35 -10.27 -2.03
C ILE A 17 19.23 -9.22 -3.14
N THR A 18 18.21 -9.32 -4.01
CA THR A 18 18.01 -8.32 -5.09
C THR A 18 17.79 -6.92 -4.52
N ARG A 19 17.01 -6.79 -3.43
CA ARG A 19 16.78 -5.52 -2.74
C ARG A 19 18.03 -4.99 -2.04
N LEU A 20 18.81 -5.86 -1.40
CA LEU A 20 20.09 -5.47 -0.80
C LEU A 20 21.06 -4.92 -1.84
N ILE A 21 21.19 -5.58 -2.99
CA ILE A 21 22.03 -5.08 -4.09
C ILE A 21 21.59 -3.67 -4.49
N VAL A 22 20.32 -3.44 -4.68
CA VAL A 22 19.78 -2.13 -5.07
C VAL A 22 20.01 -1.06 -4.01
N ILE A 23 19.80 -1.37 -2.73
CA ILE A 23 20.06 -0.43 -1.62
C ILE A 23 21.54 -0.06 -1.50
N LEU A 24 22.44 -1.02 -1.73
CA LEU A 24 23.87 -0.79 -1.61
C LEU A 24 24.47 -0.09 -2.84
N THR A 25 23.81 -0.18 -3.99
CA THR A 25 24.30 0.44 -5.25
C THR A 25 23.69 1.80 -5.55
N ILE A 26 22.45 2.06 -5.09
CA ILE A 26 21.71 3.29 -5.35
C ILE A 26 21.55 4.10 -4.07
N ASN A 27 22.27 5.21 -4.01
CA ASN A 27 22.17 6.12 -2.87
C ASN A 27 21.10 7.20 -3.13
N THR A 28 19.84 6.86 -2.87
CA THR A 28 18.72 7.81 -3.00
C THR A 28 18.75 8.81 -1.86
N PRO A 29 18.73 10.13 -2.14
CA PRO A 29 18.66 11.18 -1.13
C PRO A 29 17.33 11.14 -0.37
N ILE A 30 17.38 11.54 0.90
CA ILE A 30 16.17 11.67 1.72
C ILE A 30 15.59 13.06 1.47
N ILE A 31 14.40 13.14 0.89
CA ILE A 31 13.76 14.40 0.48
C ILE A 31 12.30 14.47 0.96
N SER A 32 11.71 15.67 0.89
CA SER A 32 10.28 15.92 1.15
C SER A 32 9.84 15.39 2.53
N ASP A 33 8.61 14.88 2.64
CA ASP A 33 8.02 14.33 3.85
C ASP A 33 8.93 13.29 4.55
N PHE A 34 9.66 12.50 3.76
CA PHE A 34 10.55 11.46 4.33
C PHE A 34 11.72 12.06 5.07
N LYS A 35 12.24 13.20 4.62
CA LYS A 35 13.28 13.96 5.32
C LYS A 35 12.73 14.50 6.63
N THR A 36 11.57 15.16 6.60
CA THR A 36 10.91 15.71 7.79
C THR A 36 10.64 14.63 8.83
N MET A 37 10.14 13.46 8.45
CA MET A 37 9.89 12.35 9.36
C MET A 37 11.20 11.73 9.91
N TYR A 38 12.23 11.61 9.09
CA TYR A 38 13.52 11.09 9.52
C TYR A 38 14.21 12.03 10.52
N GLU A 39 14.24 13.34 10.26
CA GLU A 39 14.79 14.35 11.17
C GLU A 39 14.04 14.35 12.51
N ALA A 40 12.70 14.29 12.49
CA ALA A 40 11.91 14.15 13.70
C ALA A 40 12.20 12.86 14.48
N SER A 41 12.52 11.77 13.77
CA SER A 41 12.92 10.50 14.41
C SER A 41 14.28 10.62 15.11
N LEU A 42 15.21 11.36 14.55
CA LEU A 42 16.51 11.65 15.17
C LEU A 42 16.35 12.58 16.40
N GLU A 43 15.50 13.61 16.29
CA GLU A 43 15.19 14.48 17.45
C GLU A 43 14.60 13.67 18.61
N LEU A 44 13.67 12.75 18.30
CA LEU A 44 13.03 11.91 19.32
C LEU A 44 14.03 11.02 20.06
N ILE A 45 15.02 10.45 19.37
CA ILE A 45 16.10 9.64 19.99
C ILE A 45 16.99 10.51 20.88
N ASN A 46 17.29 11.73 20.44
CA ASN A 46 18.14 12.66 21.15
C ASN A 46 17.42 13.35 22.34
N GLY A 47 16.15 13.03 22.58
CA GLY A 47 15.34 13.63 23.64
C GLY A 47 14.93 15.09 23.37
N THR A 48 15.15 15.59 22.15
CA THR A 48 14.68 16.90 21.71
C THR A 48 13.29 16.78 21.06
N ASN A 49 12.48 17.81 21.16
CA ASN A 49 11.08 17.74 20.75
C ASN A 49 10.65 18.95 19.89
N ASN A 50 11.59 19.57 19.18
CA ASN A 50 11.31 20.77 18.38
C ASN A 50 10.32 20.50 17.23
N TYR A 51 10.36 19.27 16.65
CA TYR A 51 9.45 18.84 15.61
C TYR A 51 7.96 19.04 15.97
N LYS A 52 7.60 18.95 17.27
CA LYS A 52 6.20 19.11 17.73
C LYS A 52 5.60 20.48 17.40
N ASN A 53 6.43 21.51 17.35
CA ASN A 53 6.04 22.87 17.06
C ASN A 53 5.99 23.16 15.56
N SER A 54 6.43 22.21 14.72
CA SER A 54 6.36 22.37 13.28
C SER A 54 4.90 22.31 12.81
N ILE A 55 4.54 23.20 11.91
CA ILE A 55 3.20 23.26 11.31
C ILE A 55 2.85 21.92 10.60
N TYR A 56 3.85 21.20 10.14
CA TYR A 56 3.72 19.87 9.53
C TYR A 56 3.11 18.86 10.50
N PHE A 57 3.72 18.65 11.68
CA PHE A 57 3.24 17.67 12.65
C PHE A 57 2.01 18.14 13.44
N ILE A 58 1.77 19.44 13.54
CA ILE A 58 0.53 19.97 14.10
C ILE A 58 -0.66 19.55 13.21
N ASN A 59 -0.54 19.69 11.90
CA ASN A 59 -1.63 19.38 10.97
C ASN A 59 -1.71 17.89 10.58
N TRP A 60 -0.57 17.23 10.39
CA TRP A 60 -0.48 15.84 9.96
C TRP A 60 0.11 14.94 11.05
N ALA A 61 -0.43 15.05 12.27
CA ALA A 61 0.02 14.29 13.44
C ALA A 61 -0.06 12.77 13.22
N TYR A 62 -0.88 12.29 12.29
CA TYR A 62 -0.94 10.86 11.90
C TYR A 62 0.39 10.32 11.35
N GLN A 63 1.32 11.17 10.92
CA GLN A 63 2.68 10.76 10.51
C GLN A 63 3.56 10.36 11.70
N MET A 64 3.19 10.75 12.93
CA MET A 64 3.97 10.45 14.14
C MET A 64 4.11 8.95 14.41
N GLY A 65 3.15 8.13 13.95
CA GLY A 65 3.28 6.67 14.06
C GLY A 65 4.51 6.15 13.32
N HIS A 66 4.79 6.65 12.12
CA HIS A 66 5.99 6.29 11.36
C HIS A 66 7.26 6.87 11.96
N VAL A 67 7.22 8.09 12.49
CA VAL A 67 8.34 8.71 13.19
C VAL A 67 8.78 7.86 14.39
N VAL A 68 7.83 7.43 15.22
CA VAL A 68 8.12 6.56 16.38
C VAL A 68 8.68 5.20 15.92
N TYR A 69 8.12 4.60 14.87
CA TYR A 69 8.67 3.37 14.31
C TYR A 69 10.13 3.53 13.86
N GLN A 70 10.44 4.60 13.12
CA GLN A 70 11.82 4.88 12.73
C GLN A 70 12.73 5.16 13.92
N SER A 71 12.27 5.91 14.94
CA SER A 71 13.07 6.20 16.13
C SER A 71 13.42 4.92 16.91
N ILE A 72 12.50 3.97 17.05
CA ILE A 72 12.76 2.67 17.67
C ILE A 72 13.87 1.91 16.91
N LEU A 73 13.81 1.89 15.58
CA LEU A 73 14.86 1.23 14.78
C LEU A 73 16.20 1.94 14.89
N LEU A 74 16.20 3.27 14.82
CA LEU A 74 17.42 4.08 14.92
C LEU A 74 18.05 4.04 16.31
N SER A 75 17.27 3.80 17.38
CA SER A 75 17.82 3.59 18.72
C SER A 75 18.64 2.29 18.83
N VAL A 76 18.38 1.31 17.95
CA VAL A 76 19.16 0.07 17.87
C VAL A 76 20.42 0.29 17.01
N ILE A 77 20.25 0.84 15.80
CA ILE A 77 21.37 1.17 14.91
C ILE A 77 21.04 2.51 14.23
N ASN A 78 21.74 3.57 14.66
CA ASN A 78 21.57 4.91 14.11
C ASN A 78 22.21 5.03 12.72
N ASN A 79 21.56 4.43 11.72
CA ASN A 79 22.04 4.41 10.35
C ASN A 79 20.87 4.33 9.36
N VAL A 80 20.88 5.19 8.34
CA VAL A 80 19.87 5.21 7.26
C VAL A 80 19.84 3.91 6.47
N VAL A 81 21.01 3.31 6.21
CA VAL A 81 21.08 2.04 5.46
C VAL A 81 20.40 0.92 6.24
N PHE A 82 20.51 0.93 7.58
CA PHE A 82 19.78 -0.02 8.42
C PHE A 82 18.26 0.08 8.24
N LEU A 83 17.70 1.29 8.20
CA LEU A 83 16.27 1.48 7.92
C LEU A 83 15.88 0.92 6.54
N LYS A 84 16.72 1.16 5.52
CA LYS A 84 16.49 0.63 4.17
C LYS A 84 16.59 -0.91 4.14
N ILE A 85 17.50 -1.52 4.89
CA ILE A 85 17.61 -2.99 5.02
C ILE A 85 16.34 -3.57 5.67
N ILE A 86 15.81 -2.93 6.72
CA ILE A 86 14.54 -3.35 7.33
C ILE A 86 13.38 -3.23 6.31
N ASN A 87 13.36 -2.18 5.50
CA ASN A 87 12.39 -2.06 4.41
C ASN A 87 12.55 -3.18 3.37
N ALA A 88 13.78 -3.55 2.99
CA ALA A 88 14.05 -4.68 2.10
C ALA A 88 13.58 -6.02 2.67
N PHE A 89 13.77 -6.24 3.96
CA PHE A 89 13.28 -7.43 4.67
C PHE A 89 11.74 -7.49 4.61
N ASN A 90 11.05 -6.41 4.97
CA ASN A 90 9.60 -6.31 4.94
C ASN A 90 9.03 -6.47 3.51
N SER A 91 9.67 -5.85 2.52
CA SER A 91 9.30 -5.96 1.11
C SER A 91 9.50 -7.39 0.58
N SER A 92 10.51 -8.12 1.06
CA SER A 92 10.73 -9.52 0.69
C SER A 92 9.69 -10.46 1.30
N LEU A 93 9.25 -10.18 2.53
CA LEU A 93 8.10 -10.86 3.13
C LEU A 93 6.81 -10.54 2.35
N THR A 94 6.65 -9.32 1.85
CA THR A 94 5.51 -8.96 0.96
C THR A 94 5.45 -9.88 -0.25
N VAL A 95 6.59 -10.19 -0.90
CA VAL A 95 6.65 -11.15 -2.02
C VAL A 95 6.20 -12.54 -1.60
N VAL A 96 6.60 -13.00 -0.42
CA VAL A 96 6.16 -14.29 0.13
C VAL A 96 4.64 -14.31 0.33
N PHE A 97 4.05 -13.26 0.89
CA PHE A 97 2.60 -13.20 1.09
C PHE A 97 1.83 -13.07 -0.23
N ILE A 98 2.36 -12.38 -1.24
CA ILE A 98 1.82 -12.40 -2.60
C ILE A 98 1.74 -13.84 -3.11
N TYR A 99 2.83 -14.61 -2.99
CA TYR A 99 2.83 -16.03 -3.37
C TYR A 99 1.78 -16.85 -2.61
N LEU A 100 1.73 -16.70 -1.28
CA LEU A 100 0.82 -17.47 -0.43
C LEU A 100 -0.66 -17.20 -0.75
N ILE A 101 -1.01 -15.93 -1.00
CA ILE A 101 -2.38 -15.53 -1.36
C ILE A 101 -2.68 -15.98 -2.80
N SER A 102 -1.79 -15.73 -3.75
CA SER A 102 -1.95 -16.14 -5.16
C SER A 102 -2.15 -17.66 -5.28
N LYS A 103 -1.44 -18.44 -4.48
CA LYS A 103 -1.57 -19.91 -4.46
C LYS A 103 -2.95 -20.40 -4.01
N LYS A 104 -3.76 -19.56 -3.36
CA LYS A 104 -5.14 -19.88 -2.99
C LYS A 104 -6.12 -19.76 -4.16
N ILE A 105 -5.79 -18.94 -5.16
CA ILE A 105 -6.70 -18.54 -6.25
C ILE A 105 -6.20 -18.96 -7.63
N SER A 106 -4.98 -19.49 -7.72
CA SER A 106 -4.37 -19.91 -8.99
C SER A 106 -3.53 -21.19 -8.82
N SER A 107 -3.03 -21.74 -9.91
CA SER A 107 -2.12 -22.90 -9.87
C SER A 107 -0.80 -22.56 -9.17
N SER A 108 -0.13 -23.59 -8.66
CA SER A 108 1.20 -23.45 -8.05
C SER A 108 2.22 -22.86 -9.03
N THR A 109 2.12 -23.18 -10.33
CA THR A 109 3.02 -22.66 -11.37
C THR A 109 2.80 -21.18 -11.60
N SER A 110 1.54 -20.75 -11.80
CA SER A 110 1.20 -19.34 -12.03
C SER A 110 1.56 -18.46 -10.84
N SER A 111 1.27 -18.91 -9.61
CA SER A 111 1.64 -18.17 -8.39
C SER A 111 3.15 -18.05 -8.20
N LYS A 112 3.94 -19.06 -8.55
CA LYS A 112 5.41 -19.00 -8.51
C LYS A 112 5.96 -18.00 -9.53
N ILE A 113 5.51 -18.07 -10.79
CA ILE A 113 5.96 -17.18 -11.86
C ILE A 113 5.67 -15.72 -11.49
N VAL A 114 4.44 -15.39 -11.11
CA VAL A 114 4.03 -14.04 -10.76
C VAL A 114 4.84 -13.49 -9.59
N SER A 115 5.10 -14.30 -8.56
CA SER A 115 5.86 -13.88 -7.37
C SER A 115 7.34 -13.64 -7.67
N VAL A 116 7.95 -14.47 -8.53
CA VAL A 116 9.34 -14.27 -8.98
C VAL A 116 9.44 -13.01 -9.83
N LEU A 117 8.50 -12.78 -10.75
CA LEU A 117 8.45 -11.57 -11.56
C LEU A 117 8.25 -10.31 -10.69
N TYR A 118 7.41 -10.38 -9.65
CA TYR A 118 7.27 -9.28 -8.71
C TYR A 118 8.55 -9.00 -7.90
N SER A 119 9.37 -10.02 -7.63
CA SER A 119 10.66 -9.84 -6.93
C SER A 119 11.63 -8.92 -7.68
N ILE A 120 11.54 -8.89 -9.02
CA ILE A 120 12.39 -8.08 -9.91
C ILE A 120 11.63 -6.94 -10.57
N PHE A 121 10.36 -6.72 -10.24
CA PHE A 121 9.59 -5.59 -10.72
C PHE A 121 10.20 -4.30 -10.21
N LEU A 122 10.59 -3.40 -11.14
CA LEU A 122 11.51 -2.30 -10.83
C LEU A 122 10.91 -1.29 -9.84
N PHE A 123 9.65 -0.91 -9.97
CA PHE A 123 9.06 0.09 -9.08
C PHE A 123 9.08 -0.35 -7.60
N PRO A 124 8.51 -1.50 -7.18
CA PRO A 124 8.59 -1.95 -5.79
C PRO A 124 10.01 -2.32 -5.36
N LEU A 125 10.88 -2.75 -6.29
CA LEU A 125 12.28 -3.04 -6.01
C LEU A 125 13.05 -1.76 -5.66
N LEU A 126 12.97 -0.73 -6.49
CA LEU A 126 13.65 0.56 -6.32
C LEU A 126 13.07 1.37 -5.16
N LEU A 127 11.78 1.20 -4.83
CA LEU A 127 11.16 1.90 -3.70
C LEU A 127 11.84 1.60 -2.36
N ASN A 128 12.59 0.48 -2.24
CA ASN A 128 13.36 0.16 -1.03
C ASN A 128 14.54 1.11 -0.80
N THR A 129 14.98 1.87 -1.81
CA THR A 129 16.02 2.90 -1.64
C THR A 129 15.48 4.18 -0.99
N VAL A 130 14.16 4.34 -0.93
CA VAL A 130 13.45 5.49 -0.33
C VAL A 130 13.02 5.14 1.10
N LEU A 131 13.11 6.08 2.03
CA LEU A 131 12.60 5.91 3.40
C LEU A 131 11.07 6.06 3.46
N THR A 132 10.38 5.33 2.57
CA THR A 132 8.92 5.39 2.47
C THR A 132 8.22 4.71 3.65
N ASN A 133 7.08 5.27 4.07
CA ASN A 133 6.19 4.68 5.05
C ASN A 133 5.17 3.69 4.47
N GLN A 134 5.36 3.18 3.23
CA GLN A 134 4.39 2.33 2.53
C GLN A 134 4.64 0.82 2.71
N ILE A 135 5.91 0.42 2.82
CA ILE A 135 6.32 -1.00 2.71
C ILE A 135 5.75 -1.85 3.86
N LEU A 136 5.99 -1.46 5.10
CA LEU A 136 5.51 -2.22 6.26
C LEU A 136 3.97 -2.25 6.38
N PRO A 137 3.23 -1.15 6.17
CA PRO A 137 1.76 -1.20 6.17
C PRO A 137 1.17 -2.15 5.13
N VAL A 138 1.74 -2.22 3.92
CA VAL A 138 1.31 -3.16 2.89
C VAL A 138 1.56 -4.61 3.31
N LEU A 139 2.73 -4.91 3.90
CA LEU A 139 3.01 -6.23 4.45
C LEU A 139 2.00 -6.62 5.53
N LEU A 140 1.74 -5.72 6.51
CA LEU A 140 0.77 -5.96 7.58
C LEU A 140 -0.65 -6.19 7.02
N THR A 141 -1.02 -5.44 5.98
CA THR A 141 -2.29 -5.64 5.27
C THR A 141 -2.36 -7.05 4.65
N LEU A 142 -1.32 -7.49 3.95
CA LEU A 142 -1.30 -8.83 3.34
C LEU A 142 -1.33 -9.94 4.40
N ILE A 143 -0.64 -9.78 5.53
CA ILE A 143 -0.73 -10.70 6.66
C ILE A 143 -2.17 -10.80 7.16
N SER A 144 -2.83 -9.65 7.35
CA SER A 144 -4.23 -9.59 7.79
C SER A 144 -5.19 -10.27 6.81
N ILE A 145 -5.01 -10.01 5.51
CA ILE A 145 -5.81 -10.66 4.46
C ILE A 145 -5.53 -12.16 4.40
N TYR A 146 -4.27 -12.59 4.55
CA TYR A 146 -3.93 -14.00 4.61
C TYR A 146 -4.58 -14.72 5.80
N ILE A 147 -4.64 -14.08 6.98
CA ILE A 147 -5.36 -14.63 8.13
C ILE A 147 -6.87 -14.65 7.85
N LEU A 148 -7.43 -13.60 7.26
CA LEU A 148 -8.85 -13.47 6.94
C LEU A 148 -9.34 -14.58 6.00
N ILE A 149 -8.60 -14.88 4.93
CA ILE A 149 -8.97 -15.93 3.97
C ILE A 149 -8.82 -17.34 4.51
N ASN A 150 -8.07 -17.52 5.60
CA ASN A 150 -7.90 -18.77 6.34
C ASN A 150 -8.67 -18.74 7.67
N LEU A 151 -9.77 -18.01 7.74
CA LEU A 151 -10.56 -17.87 8.95
C LEU A 151 -11.40 -19.15 9.17
N ASP A 152 -11.11 -19.87 10.25
CA ASP A 152 -11.88 -21.04 10.69
C ASP A 152 -12.97 -20.61 11.67
N TYR A 153 -14.14 -21.26 11.60
CA TYR A 153 -15.28 -20.92 12.44
C TYR A 153 -15.04 -21.18 13.93
N GLU A 154 -14.15 -22.11 14.30
CA GLU A 154 -13.85 -22.43 15.70
C GLU A 154 -13.04 -21.33 16.42
N LYS A 155 -12.18 -20.63 15.68
CA LYS A 155 -11.26 -19.59 16.23
C LYS A 155 -11.50 -18.21 15.62
N TYR A 156 -12.69 -17.95 15.08
CA TYR A 156 -12.94 -16.71 14.36
C TYR A 156 -12.79 -15.45 15.21
N ILE A 157 -13.19 -15.51 16.49
CA ILE A 157 -13.09 -14.36 17.41
C ILE A 157 -11.62 -13.96 17.59
N PHE A 158 -10.77 -14.92 17.98
CA PHE A 158 -9.34 -14.66 18.21
C PHE A 158 -8.61 -14.17 16.96
N LYS A 159 -8.86 -14.83 15.82
CA LYS A 159 -8.28 -14.40 14.53
C LYS A 159 -8.78 -13.01 14.13
N SER A 160 -10.05 -12.68 14.37
CA SER A 160 -10.60 -11.34 14.09
C SER A 160 -9.95 -10.25 14.93
N ILE A 161 -9.69 -10.53 16.22
CA ILE A 161 -8.92 -9.60 17.08
C ILE A 161 -7.53 -9.36 16.49
N ILE A 162 -6.80 -10.42 16.14
CA ILE A 162 -5.46 -10.30 15.54
C ILE A 162 -5.49 -9.49 14.25
N ILE A 163 -6.44 -9.76 13.35
CA ILE A 163 -6.60 -9.01 12.10
C ILE A 163 -6.80 -7.53 12.39
N GLY A 164 -7.70 -7.19 13.32
CA GLY A 164 -7.97 -5.80 13.69
C GLY A 164 -6.75 -5.09 14.28
N LEU A 165 -6.02 -5.75 15.17
CA LEU A 165 -4.78 -5.21 15.76
C LEU A 165 -3.70 -4.96 14.70
N ILE A 166 -3.47 -5.91 13.78
CA ILE A 166 -2.47 -5.77 12.72
C ILE A 166 -2.86 -4.66 11.75
N LEU A 167 -4.13 -4.55 11.35
CA LEU A 167 -4.62 -3.46 10.50
C LEU A 167 -4.55 -2.10 11.20
N GLY A 168 -4.80 -2.06 12.51
CA GLY A 168 -4.64 -0.84 13.30
C GLY A 168 -3.17 -0.40 13.36
N LEU A 169 -2.22 -1.32 13.53
CA LEU A 169 -0.79 -1.04 13.44
C LEU A 169 -0.39 -0.54 12.04
N ALA A 170 -0.92 -1.15 10.98
CA ALA A 170 -0.70 -0.68 9.62
C ALA A 170 -1.19 0.78 9.44
N ASN A 171 -2.37 1.11 10.00
CA ASN A 171 -2.93 2.45 9.93
C ASN A 171 -2.17 3.48 10.76
N ILE A 172 -1.56 3.08 11.88
CA ILE A 172 -0.69 3.94 12.70
C ILE A 172 0.54 4.36 11.90
N LEU A 173 1.09 3.47 11.08
CA LEU A 173 2.26 3.74 10.25
C LEU A 173 1.89 4.54 8.98
N ARG A 174 0.72 4.29 8.41
CA ARG A 174 0.19 4.96 7.23
C ARG A 174 -1.35 4.90 7.23
N SER A 175 -1.98 6.03 7.18
CA SER A 175 -3.43 6.19 7.33
C SER A 175 -4.25 5.70 6.10
N GLU A 176 -3.95 4.50 5.61
CA GLU A 176 -4.69 3.80 4.54
C GLU A 176 -5.57 2.65 5.08
N GLY A 177 -5.48 2.32 6.35
CA GLY A 177 -6.20 1.19 6.95
C GLY A 177 -7.70 1.24 6.80
N ILE A 178 -8.29 2.45 6.74
CA ILE A 178 -9.72 2.62 6.54
C ILE A 178 -10.20 2.06 5.19
N VAL A 179 -9.37 2.11 4.15
CA VAL A 179 -9.66 1.53 2.81
C VAL A 179 -9.83 0.02 2.94
N ILE A 180 -8.95 -0.63 3.69
CA ILE A 180 -8.99 -2.07 3.92
C ILE A 180 -10.20 -2.46 4.78
N ILE A 181 -10.48 -1.71 5.86
CA ILE A 181 -11.65 -1.94 6.71
C ILE A 181 -12.95 -1.84 5.90
N PHE A 182 -13.06 -0.85 5.02
CA PHE A 182 -14.21 -0.70 4.14
C PHE A 182 -14.33 -1.87 3.15
N SER A 183 -13.22 -2.33 2.60
CA SER A 183 -13.21 -3.51 1.72
C SER A 183 -13.64 -4.79 2.47
N ILE A 184 -13.22 -4.96 3.73
CA ILE A 184 -13.65 -6.10 4.58
C ILE A 184 -15.13 -5.99 4.92
N LEU A 185 -15.67 -4.78 5.12
CA LEU A 185 -17.12 -4.57 5.30
C LEU A 185 -17.90 -5.06 4.08
N LEU A 186 -17.52 -4.60 2.88
CA LEU A 186 -18.17 -5.02 1.63
C LEU A 186 -18.08 -6.53 1.42
N TYR A 187 -16.92 -7.11 1.70
CA TYR A 187 -16.71 -8.56 1.66
C TYR A 187 -17.60 -9.30 2.67
N SER A 188 -17.73 -8.78 3.88
CA SER A 188 -18.59 -9.38 4.91
C SER A 188 -20.07 -9.35 4.52
N ILE A 189 -20.53 -8.23 3.97
CA ILE A 189 -21.88 -8.08 3.43
C ILE A 189 -22.12 -9.13 2.33
N TYR A 190 -21.21 -9.24 1.35
CA TYR A 190 -21.30 -10.25 0.29
C TYR A 190 -21.42 -11.67 0.85
N LEU A 191 -20.58 -12.03 1.83
CA LEU A 191 -20.59 -13.37 2.42
C LEU A 191 -21.86 -13.65 3.21
N ILE A 192 -22.47 -12.66 3.88
CA ILE A 192 -23.73 -12.79 4.59
C ILE A 192 -24.84 -13.19 3.62
N PHE A 193 -24.93 -12.47 2.48
CA PHE A 193 -25.92 -12.81 1.44
C PHE A 193 -25.67 -14.19 0.83
N LYS A 194 -24.40 -14.61 0.67
CA LYS A 194 -24.06 -15.90 0.06
C LYS A 194 -24.21 -17.09 0.99
N LYS A 195 -23.85 -16.94 2.28
CA LYS A 195 -23.73 -18.04 3.24
C LYS A 195 -24.77 -18.01 4.37
N HIS A 196 -25.54 -16.92 4.49
CA HIS A 196 -26.50 -16.69 5.57
C HIS A 196 -25.93 -16.88 6.99
N ASN A 197 -24.63 -16.59 7.19
CA ASN A 197 -23.94 -16.83 8.46
C ASN A 197 -23.64 -15.50 9.19
N LYS A 198 -24.31 -15.28 10.33
CA LYS A 198 -24.16 -14.09 11.17
C LYS A 198 -22.76 -13.93 11.79
N ASN A 199 -22.00 -15.01 11.97
CA ASN A 199 -20.65 -14.97 12.54
C ASN A 199 -19.68 -14.15 11.68
N ILE A 200 -19.96 -14.03 10.37
CA ILE A 200 -19.18 -13.21 9.46
C ILE A 200 -19.28 -11.73 9.82
N PHE A 201 -20.48 -11.26 10.14
CA PHE A 201 -20.68 -9.88 10.58
C PHE A 201 -20.06 -9.63 11.95
N ILE A 202 -20.19 -10.58 12.88
CA ILE A 202 -19.56 -10.51 14.20
C ILE A 202 -18.04 -10.41 14.04
N SER A 203 -17.44 -11.20 13.14
CA SER A 203 -16.01 -11.12 12.83
C SER A 203 -15.61 -9.72 12.36
N PHE A 204 -16.40 -9.13 11.44
CA PHE A 204 -16.14 -7.76 10.98
C PHE A 204 -16.21 -6.74 12.14
N VAL A 205 -17.23 -6.83 12.99
CA VAL A 205 -17.38 -5.92 14.14
C VAL A 205 -16.18 -6.05 15.09
N ILE A 206 -15.73 -7.27 15.38
CA ILE A 206 -14.55 -7.51 16.21
C ILE A 206 -13.28 -6.91 15.55
N ILE A 207 -13.09 -7.13 14.25
CA ILE A 207 -11.96 -6.53 13.49
C ILE A 207 -11.99 -5.02 13.63
N PHE A 208 -13.15 -4.39 13.40
CA PHE A 208 -13.29 -2.94 13.47
C PHE A 208 -13.03 -2.39 14.87
N ILE A 209 -13.59 -3.01 15.92
CA ILE A 209 -13.36 -2.60 17.30
C ILE A 209 -11.87 -2.71 17.66
N SER A 210 -11.23 -3.83 17.35
CA SER A 210 -9.81 -4.06 17.64
C SER A 210 -8.91 -3.08 16.89
N TYR A 211 -9.23 -2.78 15.63
CA TYR A 211 -8.56 -1.77 14.82
C TYR A 211 -8.66 -0.38 15.46
N MET A 212 -9.87 0.05 15.85
CA MET A 212 -10.09 1.35 16.49
C MET A 212 -9.44 1.42 17.88
N MET A 213 -9.46 0.31 18.62
CA MET A 213 -8.87 0.23 19.95
C MET A 213 -7.36 0.49 19.92
N ILE A 214 -6.59 -0.23 19.09
CA ILE A 214 -5.15 -0.04 19.02
C ILE A 214 -4.77 1.35 18.50
N PHE A 215 -5.52 1.89 17.53
CA PHE A 215 -5.31 3.24 17.01
C PHE A 215 -5.52 4.30 18.08
N ASN A 216 -6.64 4.22 18.84
CA ASN A 216 -6.95 5.20 19.89
C ASN A 216 -6.01 5.08 21.10
N ILE A 217 -5.63 3.86 21.49
CA ILE A 217 -4.65 3.63 22.56
C ILE A 217 -3.31 4.26 22.15
N SER A 218 -2.80 3.98 20.95
CA SER A 218 -1.55 4.55 20.46
C SER A 218 -1.60 6.07 20.37
N SER A 219 -2.68 6.63 19.85
CA SER A 219 -2.89 8.08 19.82
C SER A 219 -2.86 8.72 21.21
N THR A 220 -3.50 8.07 22.19
CA THR A 220 -3.52 8.54 23.59
C THR A 220 -2.15 8.44 24.25
N ILE A 221 -1.40 7.37 23.98
CA ILE A 221 -0.02 7.21 24.48
C ILE A 221 0.85 8.34 23.94
N LEU A 222 0.80 8.66 22.64
CA LEU A 222 1.60 9.72 22.03
C LEU A 222 1.31 11.10 22.66
N ILE A 223 0.05 11.37 23.03
CA ILE A 223 -0.31 12.60 23.74
C ILE A 223 0.24 12.58 25.17
N LYS A 224 0.01 11.49 25.92
CA LYS A 224 0.41 11.38 27.33
C LYS A 224 1.92 11.41 27.53
N THR A 225 2.68 10.82 26.57
CA THR A 225 4.16 10.83 26.58
C THR A 225 4.72 12.13 25.99
N ASN A 226 3.88 13.08 25.65
CA ASN A 226 4.27 14.36 25.05
C ASN A 226 5.10 14.21 23.75
N ILE A 227 4.90 13.11 23.01
CA ILE A 227 5.51 12.87 21.69
C ILE A 227 4.74 13.60 20.59
N SER A 228 3.41 13.71 20.71
CA SER A 228 2.55 14.44 19.78
C SER A 228 1.50 15.25 20.51
N THR A 229 1.25 16.48 20.08
CA THR A 229 0.19 17.33 20.63
C THR A 229 -1.20 16.84 20.24
N ASN A 230 -1.36 16.32 19.01
CA ASN A 230 -2.64 15.90 18.43
C ASN A 230 -2.75 14.36 18.29
N GLY A 231 -1.83 13.60 18.90
CA GLY A 231 -1.77 12.14 18.80
C GLY A 231 -1.55 11.67 17.36
N LEU A 232 -2.53 10.96 16.79
CA LEU A 232 -2.52 10.49 15.41
C LEU A 232 -3.61 11.14 14.54
N LYS A 233 -4.12 12.30 14.93
CA LYS A 233 -5.21 12.97 14.22
C LYS A 233 -4.70 13.66 12.95
N ASN A 234 -5.55 13.67 11.92
CA ASN A 234 -5.40 14.55 10.76
C ASN A 234 -6.25 15.79 10.99
N MET A 235 -5.62 16.96 11.15
CA MET A 235 -6.32 18.21 11.44
C MET A 235 -6.95 18.84 10.20
N ASN A 236 -6.42 18.54 9.01
CA ASN A 236 -7.03 18.94 7.74
C ASN A 236 -7.27 17.73 6.80
N PRO A 237 -8.28 16.89 7.08
CA PRO A 237 -8.59 15.73 6.24
C PRO A 237 -9.05 16.11 4.83
N THR A 238 -9.53 17.36 4.64
CA THR A 238 -10.00 17.86 3.35
C THR A 238 -8.85 18.15 2.38
N TRP A 239 -7.62 18.35 2.87
CA TRP A 239 -6.44 18.67 2.08
C TRP A 239 -6.21 17.72 0.91
N LYS A 240 -6.34 16.42 1.15
CA LYS A 240 -6.15 15.41 0.08
C LYS A 240 -7.20 15.51 -1.04
N PHE A 241 -8.40 16.00 -0.74
CA PHE A 241 -9.43 16.27 -1.74
C PHE A 241 -9.15 17.56 -2.50
N VAL A 242 -8.55 18.60 -1.85
CA VAL A 242 -8.11 19.80 -2.55
C VAL A 242 -7.20 19.43 -3.70
N LEU A 243 -6.16 18.66 -3.43
CA LEU A 243 -5.25 18.17 -4.46
C LEU A 243 -5.97 17.24 -5.44
N GLY A 244 -6.77 16.31 -4.91
CA GLY A 244 -7.49 15.30 -5.71
C GLY A 244 -8.41 15.88 -6.78
N PHE A 245 -9.01 17.04 -6.55
CA PHE A 245 -9.86 17.77 -7.49
C PHE A 245 -9.18 18.95 -8.16
N ASN A 246 -7.85 19.05 -8.11
CA ASN A 246 -7.12 20.04 -8.89
C ASN A 246 -7.01 19.60 -10.36
N TYR A 247 -7.74 20.29 -11.25
CA TYR A 247 -7.78 19.98 -12.69
C TYR A 247 -6.50 20.34 -13.42
N GLU A 248 -5.76 21.34 -12.95
CA GLU A 248 -4.52 21.81 -13.58
C GLU A 248 -3.39 20.80 -13.37
N THR A 249 -3.28 20.25 -12.15
CA THR A 249 -2.24 19.25 -11.83
C THR A 249 -2.70 17.80 -12.07
N ASN A 250 -3.90 17.58 -12.59
CA ASN A 250 -4.49 16.27 -12.78
C ASN A 250 -4.60 15.45 -11.47
N GLY A 251 -4.85 16.13 -10.36
CA GLY A 251 -4.97 15.52 -9.04
C GLY A 251 -3.64 15.23 -8.35
N MET A 252 -2.51 15.70 -8.90
CA MET A 252 -1.19 15.62 -8.26
C MET A 252 -0.95 16.81 -7.32
N TYR A 253 0.18 16.77 -6.60
CA TYR A 253 0.59 17.84 -5.71
C TYR A 253 0.71 19.19 -6.45
N SER A 254 0.36 20.27 -5.76
CA SER A 254 0.40 21.65 -6.22
C SER A 254 0.97 22.54 -5.12
N ASP A 255 2.08 23.24 -5.41
CA ASP A 255 2.68 24.21 -4.49
C ASP A 255 1.73 25.38 -4.21
N ILE A 256 1.00 25.85 -5.23
CA ILE A 256 0.01 26.93 -5.11
C ILE A 256 -1.12 26.54 -4.16
N ASP A 257 -1.63 25.30 -4.28
CA ASP A 257 -2.66 24.81 -3.38
C ASP A 257 -2.10 24.58 -1.96
N ALA A 258 -0.84 24.16 -1.86
CA ALA A 258 -0.19 23.93 -0.58
C ALA A 258 -0.05 25.22 0.23
N GLU A 259 0.39 26.30 -0.39
CA GLU A 259 0.52 27.61 0.26
C GLU A 259 -0.82 28.15 0.77
N ARG A 260 -1.90 27.94 -0.01
CA ARG A 260 -3.23 28.53 0.31
C ARG A 260 -4.08 27.67 1.23
N TYR A 261 -4.06 26.36 1.07
CA TYR A 261 -5.08 25.47 1.62
C TYR A 261 -4.55 24.40 2.58
N ALA A 262 -3.26 24.04 2.51
CA ALA A 262 -2.75 22.89 3.27
C ALA A 262 -3.00 22.99 4.78
N PHE A 263 -2.91 24.19 5.32
CA PHE A 263 -3.04 24.46 6.75
C PHE A 263 -4.34 25.20 7.13
N ASN A 264 -5.23 25.40 6.17
CA ASN A 264 -6.52 26.06 6.39
C ASN A 264 -7.68 25.15 6.01
N LYS A 265 -8.30 24.53 7.02
CA LYS A 265 -9.38 23.55 6.84
C LYS A 265 -10.63 24.12 6.18
N ASP A 266 -10.98 25.37 6.51
CA ASP A 266 -12.22 25.99 6.01
C ASP A 266 -12.05 26.43 4.55
N GLU A 267 -10.91 27.01 4.20
CA GLU A 267 -10.59 27.31 2.81
C GLU A 267 -10.44 26.02 1.98
N SER A 268 -9.86 24.95 2.55
CA SER A 268 -9.82 23.63 1.92
C SER A 268 -11.21 23.10 1.56
N LYS A 269 -12.19 23.22 2.46
CA LYS A 269 -13.58 22.82 2.18
C LYS A 269 -14.20 23.65 1.09
N LYS A 270 -14.02 24.97 1.15
CA LYS A 270 -14.58 25.91 0.18
C LYS A 270 -14.09 25.62 -1.22
N ILE A 271 -12.77 25.51 -1.43
CA ILE A 271 -12.22 25.25 -2.75
C ILE A 271 -12.60 23.87 -3.31
N VAL A 272 -12.73 22.83 -2.46
CA VAL A 272 -13.22 21.51 -2.91
C VAL A 272 -14.65 21.62 -3.43
N LEU A 273 -15.54 22.34 -2.69
CA LEU A 273 -16.91 22.52 -3.14
C LEU A 273 -17.01 23.34 -4.44
N GLU A 274 -16.14 24.34 -4.63
CA GLU A 274 -16.05 25.11 -5.87
C GLU A 274 -15.62 24.23 -7.04
N ARG A 275 -14.56 23.43 -6.86
CA ARG A 275 -14.08 22.49 -7.89
C ARG A 275 -15.12 21.42 -8.23
N LEU A 276 -15.88 20.92 -7.27
CA LEU A 276 -16.95 19.95 -7.52
C LEU A 276 -18.12 20.53 -8.33
N LYS A 277 -18.34 21.86 -8.35
CA LYS A 277 -19.34 22.50 -9.22
C LYS A 277 -18.96 22.41 -10.70
N GLU A 278 -17.70 22.22 -11.01
CA GLU A 278 -17.19 22.01 -12.37
C GLU A 278 -17.32 20.54 -12.80
N TYR A 279 -18.49 19.93 -12.52
CA TYR A 279 -18.75 18.49 -12.73
C TYR A 279 -18.42 18.01 -14.15
N GLY A 280 -18.49 18.85 -15.16
CA GLY A 280 -18.11 18.51 -16.54
C GLY A 280 -16.62 18.18 -16.71
N LYS A 281 -15.74 18.64 -15.81
CA LYS A 281 -14.30 18.33 -15.83
C LYS A 281 -13.96 17.02 -15.12
N ILE A 282 -14.83 16.51 -14.22
CA ILE A 282 -14.56 15.34 -13.36
C ILE A 282 -14.25 14.07 -14.18
N PRO A 283 -14.99 13.70 -15.24
CA PRO A 283 -14.68 12.49 -15.99
C PRO A 283 -13.28 12.51 -16.61
N MET A 284 -12.87 13.65 -17.19
CA MET A 284 -11.52 13.79 -17.76
C MET A 284 -10.44 13.74 -16.67
N LEU A 285 -10.67 14.37 -15.51
CA LEU A 285 -9.77 14.28 -14.36
C LEU A 285 -9.58 12.83 -13.92
N PHE A 286 -10.68 12.06 -13.78
CA PHE A 286 -10.62 10.67 -13.37
C PHE A 286 -9.89 9.79 -14.39
N LEU A 287 -10.06 10.03 -15.69
CA LEU A 287 -9.30 9.34 -16.73
C LEU A 287 -7.79 9.62 -16.62
N LYS A 288 -7.40 10.88 -16.40
CA LYS A 288 -5.99 11.26 -16.23
C LYS A 288 -5.39 10.66 -14.95
N LYS A 289 -6.13 10.68 -13.83
CA LYS A 289 -5.71 10.05 -12.57
C LYS A 289 -5.59 8.53 -12.71
N SER A 290 -6.51 7.89 -13.42
CA SER A 290 -6.43 6.46 -13.72
C SER A 290 -5.15 6.12 -14.48
N LYS A 291 -4.77 6.96 -15.46
CA LYS A 291 -3.52 6.78 -16.20
C LYS A 291 -2.29 6.89 -15.28
N ILE A 292 -2.27 7.84 -14.34
CA ILE A 292 -1.19 7.97 -13.35
C ILE A 292 -1.10 6.73 -12.45
N LEU A 293 -2.22 6.19 -12.00
CA LEU A 293 -2.24 5.02 -11.11
C LEU A 293 -1.85 3.71 -11.79
N TRP A 294 -2.31 3.49 -13.05
CA TRP A 294 -2.20 2.19 -13.70
C TRP A 294 -1.07 2.09 -14.73
N PHE A 295 -0.62 3.21 -15.29
CA PHE A 295 0.32 3.23 -16.40
C PHE A 295 1.52 4.16 -16.19
N ASN A 296 1.65 4.74 -15.00
CA ASN A 296 2.76 5.63 -14.71
C ASN A 296 4.04 4.85 -14.41
N SER A 297 5.04 5.00 -15.26
CA SER A 297 6.37 4.41 -15.09
C SER A 297 7.35 5.31 -14.33
N ASP A 298 6.85 6.33 -13.60
CA ASP A 298 7.68 7.29 -12.88
C ASP A 298 8.46 6.64 -11.74
N LEU A 299 9.77 6.66 -11.84
CA LEU A 299 10.74 6.18 -10.86
C LEU A 299 11.49 7.32 -10.16
N SER A 300 11.02 8.57 -10.32
CA SER A 300 11.71 9.78 -9.84
C SER A 300 12.00 9.78 -8.34
N TRP A 301 11.11 9.20 -7.53
CA TRP A 301 11.30 9.07 -6.09
C TRP A 301 12.54 8.25 -5.71
N SER A 302 12.89 7.25 -6.51
CA SER A 302 13.99 6.33 -6.24
C SER A 302 15.27 6.73 -6.97
N ILE A 303 15.17 7.04 -8.25
CA ILE A 303 16.33 7.26 -9.15
C ILE A 303 16.31 8.61 -9.88
N GLY A 304 15.38 9.51 -9.53
CA GLY A 304 15.30 10.85 -10.17
C GLY A 304 16.54 11.72 -9.98
N HIS A 305 17.40 11.40 -8.99
CA HIS A 305 18.68 12.07 -8.76
C HIS A 305 19.80 11.60 -9.71
N ILE A 306 19.58 10.51 -10.47
CA ILE A 306 20.57 10.00 -11.43
C ILE A 306 20.60 10.90 -12.66
N GLN A 307 21.73 11.55 -12.91
CA GLN A 307 21.91 12.51 -14.02
C GLN A 307 21.85 11.84 -15.42
N ASN A 308 22.09 10.54 -15.50
CA ASN A 308 22.07 9.83 -16.77
C ASN A 308 20.64 9.55 -17.25
N ILE A 309 20.10 10.47 -18.05
CA ILE A 309 18.72 10.39 -18.58
C ILE A 309 18.47 9.12 -19.42
N LYS A 310 19.50 8.58 -20.08
CA LYS A 310 19.35 7.34 -20.87
C LYS A 310 19.06 6.15 -19.95
N ILE A 311 19.79 6.03 -18.84
CA ILE A 311 19.56 4.96 -17.85
C ILE A 311 18.17 5.11 -17.23
N TYR A 312 17.79 6.33 -16.83
CA TYR A 312 16.45 6.59 -16.29
C TYR A 312 15.35 6.15 -17.26
N ASN A 313 15.45 6.55 -18.55
CA ASN A 313 14.46 6.22 -19.57
C ASN A 313 14.37 4.71 -19.83
N ILE A 314 15.51 3.99 -19.87
CA ILE A 314 15.53 2.54 -20.03
C ILE A 314 14.83 1.85 -18.85
N LEU A 315 15.16 2.24 -17.63
CA LEU A 315 14.54 1.64 -16.42
C LEU A 315 13.04 1.96 -16.36
N SER A 316 12.64 3.17 -16.68
CA SER A 316 11.23 3.57 -16.77
C SER A 316 10.48 2.77 -17.83
N TYR A 317 11.08 2.53 -19.00
CA TYR A 317 10.48 1.69 -20.03
C TYR A 317 10.32 0.23 -19.58
N ILE A 318 11.35 -0.36 -18.97
CA ILE A 318 11.28 -1.73 -18.42
C ILE A 318 10.18 -1.80 -17.35
N ASN A 319 10.11 -0.79 -16.46
CA ASN A 319 9.08 -0.71 -15.44
C ASN A 319 7.67 -0.67 -16.08
N GLN A 320 7.50 0.10 -17.15
CA GLN A 320 6.23 0.18 -17.87
C GLN A 320 5.81 -1.17 -18.47
N LEU A 321 6.76 -1.97 -18.98
CA LEU A 321 6.46 -3.32 -19.46
C LEU A 321 5.93 -4.22 -18.34
N PHE A 322 6.49 -4.18 -17.12
CA PHE A 322 5.96 -4.89 -15.97
C PHE A 322 4.53 -4.44 -15.61
N ILE A 323 4.29 -3.12 -15.59
CA ILE A 323 2.96 -2.57 -15.31
C ILE A 323 1.93 -3.08 -16.32
N ILE A 324 2.25 -2.98 -17.64
CA ILE A 324 1.37 -3.46 -18.71
C ILE A 324 1.11 -4.96 -18.56
N PHE A 325 2.16 -5.75 -18.33
CA PHE A 325 2.06 -7.20 -18.15
C PHE A 325 1.11 -7.57 -17.00
N PHE A 326 1.31 -7.03 -15.80
CA PHE A 326 0.47 -7.33 -14.67
C PHE A 326 -0.96 -6.79 -14.84
N THR A 327 -1.11 -5.61 -15.47
CA THR A 327 -2.42 -5.03 -15.78
C THR A 327 -3.21 -5.93 -16.73
N LEU A 328 -2.63 -6.33 -17.84
CA LEU A 328 -3.31 -7.20 -18.83
C LEU A 328 -3.70 -8.54 -18.19
N LEU A 329 -2.82 -9.17 -17.44
CA LEU A 329 -3.15 -10.43 -16.75
C LEU A 329 -4.24 -10.25 -15.70
N SER A 330 -4.24 -9.14 -14.95
CA SER A 330 -5.30 -8.86 -13.98
C SER A 330 -6.66 -8.64 -14.66
N PHE A 331 -6.70 -8.00 -15.84
CA PHE A 331 -7.92 -7.92 -16.66
C PHE A 331 -8.36 -9.29 -17.19
N VAL A 332 -7.43 -10.14 -17.64
CA VAL A 332 -7.75 -11.51 -18.08
C VAL A 332 -8.39 -12.32 -16.96
N SER A 333 -8.05 -12.05 -15.69
CA SER A 333 -8.70 -12.71 -14.55
C SER A 333 -10.21 -12.50 -14.49
N LEU A 334 -10.73 -11.39 -15.05
CA LEU A 334 -12.16 -11.09 -15.10
C LEU A 334 -12.95 -12.03 -16.02
N PHE A 335 -12.30 -12.67 -17.01
CA PHE A 335 -12.96 -13.64 -17.87
C PHE A 335 -13.18 -15.00 -17.20
N ASN A 336 -12.58 -15.21 -16.01
CA ASN A 336 -12.71 -16.46 -15.24
C ASN A 336 -13.70 -16.32 -14.05
N LEU A 337 -14.70 -15.45 -14.18
CA LEU A 337 -15.63 -15.12 -13.08
C LEU A 337 -16.62 -16.25 -12.72
N LYS A 338 -16.69 -17.35 -13.51
CA LYS A 338 -17.69 -18.42 -13.31
C LYS A 338 -17.58 -19.17 -11.97
N LYS A 339 -16.44 -19.09 -11.26
CA LYS A 339 -16.23 -19.66 -9.92
C LYS A 339 -15.41 -18.70 -9.07
N LEU A 340 -16.01 -17.56 -8.68
CA LEU A 340 -15.34 -16.62 -7.79
C LEU A 340 -15.05 -17.28 -6.43
N ASP A 341 -13.78 -17.49 -6.14
CA ASP A 341 -13.28 -17.84 -4.82
C ASP A 341 -13.40 -16.63 -3.88
N ASN A 342 -13.65 -16.89 -2.60
CA ASN A 342 -13.74 -15.84 -1.58
C ASN A 342 -12.46 -14.99 -1.51
N THR A 343 -11.30 -15.59 -1.75
CA THR A 343 -10.01 -14.87 -1.79
C THR A 343 -9.92 -13.93 -2.99
N GLN A 344 -10.41 -14.37 -4.16
CA GLN A 344 -10.48 -13.52 -5.34
C GLN A 344 -11.39 -12.31 -5.10
N ILE A 345 -12.53 -12.51 -4.45
CA ILE A 345 -13.49 -11.43 -4.16
C ILE A 345 -12.88 -10.39 -3.24
N ILE A 346 -12.29 -10.78 -2.10
CA ILE A 346 -11.71 -9.79 -1.19
C ILE A 346 -10.54 -9.05 -1.83
N THR A 347 -9.67 -9.71 -2.59
CA THR A 347 -8.56 -9.05 -3.30
C THR A 347 -9.05 -8.08 -4.37
N THR A 348 -10.10 -8.44 -5.10
CA THR A 348 -10.75 -7.55 -6.09
C THR A 348 -11.41 -6.34 -5.41
N LEU A 349 -12.14 -6.56 -4.31
CA LEU A 349 -12.76 -5.46 -3.55
C LEU A 349 -11.73 -4.48 -3.02
N ILE A 350 -10.60 -4.96 -2.50
CA ILE A 350 -9.51 -4.08 -2.03
C ILE A 350 -8.95 -3.27 -3.21
N LEU A 351 -8.65 -3.90 -4.34
CA LEU A 351 -8.15 -3.23 -5.53
C LEU A 351 -9.10 -2.12 -6.00
N ILE A 352 -10.39 -2.44 -6.11
CA ILE A 352 -11.44 -1.50 -6.52
C ILE A 352 -11.57 -0.36 -5.52
N THR A 353 -11.55 -0.65 -4.21
CA THR A 353 -11.69 0.38 -3.17
C THR A 353 -10.51 1.34 -3.19
N TYR A 354 -9.26 0.84 -3.29
CA TYR A 354 -8.08 1.69 -3.46
C TYR A 354 -8.19 2.57 -4.70
N PHE A 355 -8.59 1.98 -5.82
CA PHE A 355 -8.75 2.72 -7.07
C PHE A 355 -9.73 3.89 -6.91
N PHE A 356 -10.94 3.63 -6.39
CA PHE A 356 -11.94 4.68 -6.21
C PHE A 356 -11.51 5.73 -5.18
N VAL A 357 -10.86 5.35 -4.09
CA VAL A 357 -10.35 6.32 -3.11
C VAL A 357 -9.33 7.25 -3.77
N TYR A 358 -8.39 6.72 -4.55
CA TYR A 358 -7.40 7.54 -5.23
C TYR A 358 -7.97 8.39 -6.37
N LEU A 359 -9.13 8.06 -6.93
CA LEU A 359 -9.83 8.97 -7.84
C LEU A 359 -10.31 10.23 -7.10
N LEU A 360 -10.67 10.12 -5.82
CA LEU A 360 -11.21 11.23 -5.03
C LEU A 360 -10.13 12.10 -4.37
N ILE A 361 -9.01 11.51 -3.95
CA ILE A 361 -7.93 12.19 -3.25
C ILE A 361 -6.72 12.42 -4.16
N GLU A 362 -5.71 13.11 -3.65
CA GLU A 362 -4.41 13.26 -4.32
C GLU A 362 -3.89 11.94 -4.90
N VAL A 363 -3.30 12.01 -6.09
CA VAL A 363 -2.65 10.87 -6.75
C VAL A 363 -1.16 11.18 -6.98
N MET A 364 -0.31 10.20 -6.67
CA MET A 364 1.13 10.18 -6.97
C MET A 364 1.52 8.80 -7.48
N SER A 365 2.57 8.72 -8.31
CA SER A 365 3.12 7.45 -8.81
C SER A 365 3.38 6.44 -7.69
N ARG A 366 3.97 6.89 -6.58
CA ARG A 366 4.27 6.04 -5.42
C ARG A 366 3.04 5.42 -4.74
N TYR A 367 1.85 6.01 -4.88
CA TYR A 367 0.62 5.47 -4.29
C TYR A 367 0.15 4.20 -5.00
N ALA A 368 0.60 3.98 -6.23
CA ALA A 368 0.35 2.74 -6.96
C ALA A 368 0.88 1.49 -6.22
N TYR A 369 1.89 1.61 -5.35
CA TYR A 369 2.47 0.49 -4.62
C TYR A 369 1.45 -0.37 -3.87
N SER A 370 0.52 0.26 -3.12
CA SER A 370 -0.52 -0.44 -2.38
C SER A 370 -1.53 -1.14 -3.31
N LEU A 371 -1.81 -0.55 -4.48
CA LEU A 371 -2.74 -1.07 -5.48
C LEU A 371 -2.12 -2.20 -6.31
N GLU A 372 -0.86 -2.03 -6.73
CA GLU A 372 -0.12 -3.00 -7.57
C GLU A 372 0.02 -4.38 -6.91
N VAL A 373 0.19 -4.43 -5.60
CA VAL A 373 0.30 -5.69 -4.86
C VAL A 373 -0.96 -6.56 -5.08
N PHE A 374 -2.15 -5.99 -5.00
CA PHE A 374 -3.41 -6.71 -5.24
C PHE A 374 -3.62 -7.01 -6.72
N GLN A 375 -3.21 -6.12 -7.60
CA GLN A 375 -3.19 -6.34 -9.05
C GLN A 375 -2.31 -7.53 -9.43
N VAL A 376 -1.11 -7.64 -8.85
CA VAL A 376 -0.18 -8.75 -9.05
C VAL A 376 -0.77 -10.07 -8.55
N ILE A 377 -1.45 -10.08 -7.40
CA ILE A 377 -2.15 -11.27 -6.90
C ILE A 377 -3.21 -11.72 -7.92
N LEU A 378 -4.04 -10.80 -8.42
CA LEU A 378 -5.07 -11.11 -9.41
C LEU A 378 -4.48 -11.55 -10.76
N SER A 379 -3.31 -11.01 -11.15
CA SER A 379 -2.63 -11.41 -12.39
C SER A 379 -2.26 -12.89 -12.41
N SER A 380 -2.09 -13.53 -11.25
CA SER A 380 -1.85 -14.97 -11.15
C SER A 380 -3.00 -15.82 -11.69
N ILE A 381 -4.25 -15.34 -11.56
CA ILE A 381 -5.44 -16.00 -12.13
C ILE A 381 -5.43 -15.87 -13.65
N GLY A 382 -5.13 -14.67 -14.16
CA GLY A 382 -5.07 -14.44 -15.60
C GLY A 382 -3.99 -15.29 -16.27
N LEU A 383 -2.83 -15.40 -15.63
CA LEU A 383 -1.75 -16.28 -16.11
C LEU A 383 -2.18 -17.76 -16.09
N ASP A 384 -2.83 -18.21 -15.02
CA ASP A 384 -3.34 -19.58 -14.91
C ASP A 384 -4.35 -19.90 -16.02
N PHE A 385 -5.26 -18.95 -16.31
CA PHE A 385 -6.23 -19.10 -17.39
C PHE A 385 -5.55 -19.25 -18.77
N ILE A 386 -4.52 -18.44 -19.05
CA ILE A 386 -3.77 -18.52 -20.32
C ILE A 386 -3.02 -19.86 -20.41
N LEU A 387 -2.30 -20.26 -19.36
CA LEU A 387 -1.53 -21.50 -19.36
C LEU A 387 -2.42 -22.74 -19.56
N ARG A 388 -3.60 -22.78 -18.93
CA ARG A 388 -4.57 -23.87 -19.14
C ARG A 388 -5.08 -23.92 -20.57
N LYS A 389 -5.38 -22.78 -21.21
CA LYS A 389 -5.79 -22.73 -22.61
C LYS A 389 -4.69 -23.26 -23.55
N LEU A 390 -3.44 -22.88 -23.33
CA LEU A 390 -2.31 -23.35 -24.13
C LEU A 390 -2.12 -24.86 -23.99
N ASN A 391 -2.18 -25.40 -22.76
CA ASN A 391 -2.06 -26.86 -22.55
C ASN A 391 -3.20 -27.64 -23.26
N ASN A 392 -4.43 -27.15 -23.23
CA ASN A 392 -5.56 -27.80 -23.89
C ASN A 392 -5.43 -27.77 -25.43
N LEU A 393 -4.78 -26.79 -26.01
CA LEU A 393 -4.50 -26.73 -27.45
C LEU A 393 -3.46 -27.79 -27.84
N HIS A 394 -2.45 -28.04 -27.00
CA HIS A 394 -1.42 -29.07 -27.24
C HIS A 394 -1.92 -30.50 -27.01
N THR A 395 -2.99 -30.73 -26.27
CA THR A 395 -3.57 -32.06 -26.05
C THR A 395 -4.59 -32.44 -27.13
N ASN A 396 -5.07 -31.47 -27.92
CA ASN A 396 -6.06 -31.66 -28.99
C ASN A 396 -5.43 -31.58 -30.39
N SER A 397 -4.09 -31.34 -30.47
CA SER A 397 -3.27 -31.45 -31.69
C SER A 397 -2.48 -32.76 -31.68
#